data_862aece6505e74c64d5547407c43f0ef
#
_entry.id   862aece6505e74c64d5547407c43f0ef
#
_cell.length_a   1.000
_cell.length_b   1.000
_cell.length_c   1.000
_cell.angle_alpha   90.00
_cell.angle_beta   90.00
_cell.angle_gamma   90.00
#
_symmetry.space_group_name_H-M   'P 1'
#
loop_
_entity.id
_entity.type
_entity.pdbx_description
1 polymer ?
#
loop_
_entity_poly.entity_id
_entity_poly.type
_entity_poly.pdbx_seq_one_letter_code
_entity_poly.pdbx_strand_id
1 'polypeptide(L)'
;MIGRMGIDDIQPLVSAGQYPAKCVVGELIPISATAWREGHDALGVTLHVETPYRTSFDVRMSPATEPDAFNAAIVPDAVGYWTFRIEAWSDPYATWRSAVTKKIDAGQGAEDLANDLETGARILGEAAQQVDGTDRQLLLDAVDSLRS
;
A
#
# COMPACT_ATOMS: atom_id res chain seq x y z
N MET A 1 19.61 1.32 8.07
CA MET A 1 18.78 1.20 9.32
C MET A 1 17.33 1.18 8.91
N ILE A 2 16.61 0.14 9.24
CA ILE A 2 15.16 0.08 9.02
C ILE A 2 14.53 0.89 10.15
N GLY A 3 13.94 2.03 9.83
CA GLY A 3 13.19 2.83 10.80
C GLY A 3 12.00 2.04 11.37
N ARG A 4 11.58 2.38 12.59
CA ARG A 4 10.42 1.76 13.22
C ARG A 4 9.14 2.14 12.46
N MET A 5 8.23 1.19 12.35
CA MET A 5 6.87 1.39 11.86
C MET A 5 5.88 1.07 12.96
N GLY A 6 4.76 1.77 12.99
CA GLY A 6 3.68 1.52 13.94
C GLY A 6 2.32 1.69 13.30
N ILE A 7 1.34 1.02 13.87
CA ILE A 7 -0.07 1.11 13.48
C ILE A 7 -0.89 1.36 14.74
N ASP A 8 -1.70 2.40 14.71
CA ASP A 8 -2.56 2.83 15.81
C ASP A 8 -3.98 3.14 15.32
N ASP A 9 -4.90 3.36 16.25
CA ASP A 9 -6.27 3.82 15.97
C ASP A 9 -7.00 3.01 14.92
N ILE A 10 -6.90 1.68 14.98
CA ILE A 10 -7.63 0.79 14.07
C ILE A 10 -9.12 0.86 14.38
N GLN A 11 -9.94 1.16 13.36
CA GLN A 11 -11.39 1.18 13.43
C GLN A 11 -12.01 0.29 12.34
N PRO A 12 -13.13 -0.39 12.58
CA PRO A 12 -13.95 -0.34 13.78
C PRO A 12 -13.35 -1.14 14.96
N LEU A 13 -13.52 -0.63 16.17
CA LEU A 13 -13.05 -1.28 17.38
C LEU A 13 -14.09 -1.08 18.49
N VAL A 14 -14.52 -2.16 19.14
CA VAL A 14 -15.50 -2.13 20.21
C VAL A 14 -14.87 -2.62 21.52
N SER A 15 -14.97 -1.82 22.57
CA SER A 15 -14.44 -2.16 23.91
C SER A 15 -12.99 -2.66 23.87
N ALA A 16 -12.11 -1.90 23.22
CA ALA A 16 -10.69 -2.25 23.03
C ALA A 16 -10.47 -3.65 22.42
N GLY A 17 -11.35 -4.07 21.51
CA GLY A 17 -11.26 -5.36 20.81
C GLY A 17 -11.86 -6.55 21.56
N GLN A 18 -12.53 -6.32 22.71
CA GLN A 18 -13.19 -7.41 23.47
C GLN A 18 -14.40 -7.98 22.75
N TYR A 19 -15.08 -7.18 21.94
CA TYR A 19 -16.27 -7.58 21.21
C TYR A 19 -16.14 -7.26 19.72
N PRO A 20 -16.71 -8.09 18.84
CA PRO A 20 -16.74 -7.77 17.42
C PRO A 20 -17.65 -6.56 17.17
N ALA A 21 -17.28 -5.72 16.20
CA ALA A 21 -18.16 -4.70 15.67
C ALA A 21 -19.29 -5.37 14.88
N LYS A 22 -20.49 -4.82 14.97
CA LYS A 22 -21.66 -5.34 14.25
C LYS A 22 -21.90 -4.56 12.98
N CYS A 23 -22.26 -5.27 11.92
CA CYS A 23 -22.66 -4.69 10.64
C CYS A 23 -23.71 -5.55 9.95
N VAL A 24 -24.32 -5.02 8.90
CA VAL A 24 -25.36 -5.69 8.12
C VAL A 24 -24.80 -6.05 6.74
N VAL A 25 -25.21 -7.20 6.21
CA VAL A 25 -24.88 -7.61 4.83
C VAL A 25 -25.30 -6.52 3.85
N GLY A 26 -24.40 -6.17 2.93
CA GLY A 26 -24.62 -5.11 1.95
C GLY A 26 -24.29 -3.69 2.45
N GLU A 27 -24.01 -3.52 3.74
CA GLU A 27 -23.57 -2.24 4.30
C GLU A 27 -22.11 -1.96 3.96
N LEU A 28 -21.80 -0.72 3.59
CA LEU A 28 -20.41 -0.29 3.40
C LEU A 28 -19.79 -0.02 4.79
N ILE A 29 -18.79 -0.83 5.12
CA ILE A 29 -18.08 -0.73 6.40
C ILE A 29 -16.75 -0.01 6.18
N PRO A 30 -16.59 1.22 6.66
CA PRO A 30 -15.32 1.91 6.61
C PRO A 30 -14.32 1.29 7.60
N ILE A 31 -13.10 1.09 7.13
CA ILE A 31 -11.98 0.62 7.95
C ILE A 31 -10.88 1.67 7.88
N SER A 32 -10.38 2.08 9.02
CA SER A 32 -9.36 3.11 9.11
C SER A 32 -8.26 2.72 10.09
N ALA A 33 -7.10 3.29 9.91
CA ALA A 33 -5.96 3.17 10.80
C ALA A 33 -5.03 4.37 10.64
N THR A 34 -4.24 4.63 11.66
CA THR A 34 -3.07 5.49 11.58
C THR A 34 -1.83 4.60 11.42
N ALA A 35 -1.06 4.78 10.36
CA ALA A 35 0.18 4.06 10.13
C ALA A 35 1.31 5.05 9.94
N TRP A 36 2.40 4.86 10.67
CA TRP A 36 3.53 5.78 10.67
C TRP A 36 4.86 5.04 10.61
N ARG A 37 5.89 5.73 10.20
CA ARG A 37 7.26 5.24 10.25
C ARG A 37 8.23 6.37 10.58
N GLU A 38 9.35 5.99 11.16
CA GLU A 38 10.50 6.90 11.31
C GLU A 38 11.17 7.08 9.94
N GLY A 39 11.42 8.33 9.55
CA GLY A 39 12.03 8.66 8.28
C GLY A 39 11.03 9.18 7.24
N HIS A 40 11.53 9.40 6.02
CA HIS A 40 10.79 10.03 4.93
C HIS A 40 10.38 9.09 3.81
N ASP A 41 10.72 7.81 3.93
CA ASP A 41 10.37 6.82 2.91
C ASP A 41 8.86 6.54 2.91
N ALA A 42 8.31 6.25 1.73
CA ALA A 42 6.91 5.97 1.58
C ALA A 42 6.50 4.67 2.26
N LEU A 43 5.31 4.71 2.84
CA LEU A 43 4.67 3.60 3.53
C LEU A 43 3.48 3.11 2.72
N GLY A 44 3.42 1.80 2.47
CA GLY A 44 2.23 1.13 1.98
C GLY A 44 1.44 0.55 3.14
N VAL A 45 0.12 0.54 3.03
CA VAL A 45 -0.78 -0.05 4.04
C VAL A 45 -1.79 -0.94 3.34
N THR A 46 -1.86 -2.19 3.77
CA THR A 46 -2.76 -3.21 3.22
C THR A 46 -3.72 -3.71 4.28
N LEU A 47 -4.99 -3.77 3.92
CA LEU A 47 -6.04 -4.42 4.69
C LEU A 47 -6.17 -5.85 4.20
N HIS A 48 -5.96 -6.82 5.09
CA HIS A 48 -6.21 -8.24 4.84
C HIS A 48 -7.53 -8.63 5.46
N VAL A 49 -8.46 -9.14 4.67
CA VAL A 49 -9.80 -9.52 5.11
C VAL A 49 -9.98 -11.02 4.96
N GLU A 50 -10.48 -11.68 6.00
CA GLU A 50 -10.88 -13.08 5.97
C GLU A 50 -12.41 -13.17 6.11
N THR A 51 -13.03 -13.88 5.17
CA THR A 51 -14.48 -14.08 5.11
C THR A 51 -14.94 -15.25 5.98
N PRO A 52 -16.25 -15.36 6.29
CA PRO A 52 -16.81 -16.53 6.98
C PRO A 52 -16.61 -17.86 6.25
N TYR A 53 -16.33 -17.82 4.94
CA TYR A 53 -16.08 -19.01 4.11
C TYR A 53 -14.62 -19.45 4.09
N ARG A 54 -13.76 -18.87 4.92
CA ARG A 54 -12.31 -19.09 4.95
C ARG A 54 -11.59 -18.70 3.64
N THR A 55 -12.18 -17.82 2.87
CA THR A 55 -11.51 -17.13 1.78
C THR A 55 -10.95 -15.80 2.28
N SER A 56 -9.92 -15.30 1.63
CA SER A 56 -9.31 -14.02 2.00
C SER A 56 -9.09 -13.14 0.77
N PHE A 57 -9.08 -11.85 0.98
CA PHE A 57 -8.72 -10.87 -0.03
C PHE A 57 -8.01 -9.68 0.62
N ASP A 58 -7.24 -8.96 -0.19
CA ASP A 58 -6.48 -7.81 0.22
C ASP A 58 -7.01 -6.55 -0.43
N VAL A 59 -7.02 -5.47 0.33
CA VAL A 59 -7.36 -4.13 -0.16
C VAL A 59 -6.23 -3.19 0.20
N ARG A 60 -5.68 -2.49 -0.79
CA ARG A 60 -4.75 -1.42 -0.52
C ARG A 60 -5.49 -0.24 0.11
N MET A 61 -5.05 0.19 1.29
CA MET A 61 -5.62 1.33 1.96
C MET A 61 -5.11 2.62 1.34
N SER A 62 -5.99 3.59 1.21
CA SER A 62 -5.67 4.91 0.63
C SER A 62 -5.33 5.91 1.72
N PRO A 63 -4.35 6.81 1.49
CA PRO A 63 -4.11 7.92 2.39
C PRO A 63 -5.36 8.79 2.55
N ALA A 64 -5.66 9.17 3.80
CA ALA A 64 -6.73 10.10 4.12
C ALA A 64 -6.19 11.55 4.22
N THR A 65 -7.09 12.47 4.54
CA THR A 65 -6.74 13.90 4.65
C THR A 65 -5.83 14.19 5.83
N GLU A 66 -6.02 13.51 6.94
CA GLU A 66 -5.19 13.68 8.13
C GLU A 66 -3.83 12.98 7.95
N PRO A 67 -2.76 13.52 8.56
CA PRO A 67 -1.44 12.90 8.48
C PRO A 67 -1.46 11.46 9.00
N ASP A 68 -0.78 10.56 8.29
CA ASP A 68 -0.63 9.15 8.64
C ASP A 68 -1.95 8.34 8.70
N ALA A 69 -3.08 8.93 8.35
CA ALA A 69 -4.37 8.26 8.31
C ALA A 69 -4.58 7.53 6.98
N PHE A 70 -5.10 6.32 7.07
CA PHE A 70 -5.42 5.46 5.92
C PHE A 70 -6.83 4.92 6.02
N ASN A 71 -7.53 4.83 4.90
CA ASN A 71 -8.90 4.37 4.79
C ASN A 71 -9.05 3.25 3.76
N ALA A 72 -9.95 2.35 4.05
CA ALA A 72 -10.50 1.38 3.10
C ALA A 72 -11.97 1.15 3.46
N ALA A 73 -12.68 0.40 2.62
CA ALA A 73 -14.05 -0.01 2.92
C ALA A 73 -14.28 -1.43 2.40
N ILE A 74 -15.12 -2.17 3.09
CA ILE A 74 -15.60 -3.48 2.66
C ILE A 74 -17.12 -3.51 2.69
N VAL A 75 -17.71 -4.38 1.85
CA VAL A 75 -19.14 -4.64 1.84
C VAL A 75 -19.31 -6.14 2.08
N PRO A 76 -19.73 -6.57 3.29
CA PRO A 76 -19.97 -7.97 3.57
C PRO A 76 -21.11 -8.51 2.70
N ASP A 77 -20.91 -9.67 2.09
CA ASP A 77 -21.87 -10.37 1.23
C ASP A 77 -22.54 -11.57 1.92
N ALA A 78 -22.16 -11.83 3.16
CA ALA A 78 -22.67 -12.97 3.93
C ALA A 78 -22.69 -12.70 5.42
N VAL A 79 -23.61 -13.37 6.10
CA VAL A 79 -23.68 -13.41 7.56
C VAL A 79 -22.59 -14.32 8.11
N GLY A 80 -21.94 -13.89 9.17
CA GLY A 80 -20.90 -14.66 9.85
C GLY A 80 -19.83 -13.74 10.43
N TYR A 81 -18.76 -14.35 10.92
CA TYR A 81 -17.62 -13.62 11.43
C TYR A 81 -16.67 -13.29 10.29
N TRP A 82 -16.41 -11.99 10.13
CA TRP A 82 -15.40 -11.43 9.28
C TRP A 82 -14.25 -10.95 10.16
N THR A 83 -13.04 -11.25 9.80
CA THR A 83 -11.87 -10.76 10.49
C THR A 83 -11.00 -9.94 9.56
N PHE A 84 -10.29 -8.97 10.09
CA PHE A 84 -9.32 -8.21 9.33
C PHE A 84 -8.07 -7.91 10.14
N ARG A 85 -6.99 -7.69 9.44
CA ARG A 85 -5.75 -7.15 9.98
C ARG A 85 -5.17 -6.12 9.04
N ILE A 86 -4.36 -5.24 9.58
CA ILE A 86 -3.72 -4.16 8.82
C ILE A 86 -2.21 -4.38 8.86
N GLU A 87 -1.58 -4.28 7.72
CA GLU A 87 -0.15 -4.43 7.54
C GLU A 87 0.43 -3.15 6.94
N ALA A 88 1.45 -2.60 7.59
CA ALA A 88 2.25 -1.51 7.07
C ALA A 88 3.57 -2.08 6.50
N TRP A 89 3.99 -1.59 5.35
CA TRP A 89 5.18 -2.06 4.67
C TRP A 89 5.91 -0.91 3.97
N SER A 90 7.21 -1.07 3.79
CA SER A 90 8.02 -0.11 3.05
C SER A 90 7.71 -0.21 1.55
N ASP A 91 7.43 0.93 0.92
CA ASP A 91 7.14 1.00 -0.51
C ASP A 91 8.32 1.65 -1.26
N PRO A 92 9.26 0.87 -1.76
CA PRO A 92 10.44 1.39 -2.45
C PRO A 92 10.08 2.06 -3.77
N TYR A 93 9.04 1.60 -4.46
CA TYR A 93 8.60 2.22 -5.71
C TYR A 93 8.01 3.61 -5.46
N ALA A 94 7.11 3.75 -4.50
CA ALA A 94 6.53 5.06 -4.15
C ALA A 94 7.59 6.04 -3.63
N THR A 95 8.54 5.56 -2.86
CA THR A 95 9.69 6.34 -2.38
C THR A 95 10.51 6.87 -3.55
N TRP A 96 10.91 5.99 -4.46
CA TRP A 96 11.66 6.34 -5.66
C TRP A 96 10.87 7.33 -6.54
N ARG A 97 9.61 7.01 -6.84
CA ARG A 97 8.74 7.84 -7.69
C ARG A 97 8.60 9.26 -7.13
N SER A 98 8.37 9.39 -5.83
CA SER A 98 8.27 10.69 -5.17
C SER A 98 9.58 11.50 -5.28
N ALA A 99 10.71 10.86 -5.07
CA ALA A 99 12.02 11.49 -5.16
C ALA A 99 12.33 11.98 -6.59
N VAL A 100 12.09 11.12 -7.60
CA VAL A 100 12.33 11.45 -9.01
C VAL A 100 11.39 12.58 -9.48
N THR A 101 10.11 12.51 -9.11
CA THR A 101 9.14 13.56 -9.46
C THR A 101 9.58 14.92 -8.95
N LYS A 102 10.01 15.00 -7.69
CA LYS A 102 10.53 16.26 -7.11
C LYS A 102 11.74 16.82 -7.84
N LYS A 103 12.64 15.95 -8.30
CA LYS A 103 13.83 16.35 -9.08
C LYS A 103 13.45 16.87 -10.48
N ILE A 104 12.49 16.22 -11.12
CA ILE A 104 11.95 16.66 -12.42
C ILE A 104 11.28 18.04 -12.25
N ASP A 105 10.46 18.21 -11.23
CA ASP A 105 9.79 19.48 -10.92
C ASP A 105 10.80 20.61 -10.60
N ALA A 106 11.97 20.24 -10.09
CA ALA A 106 13.09 21.15 -9.87
C ALA A 106 13.93 21.43 -11.14
N GLY A 107 13.54 20.88 -12.30
CA GLY A 107 14.17 21.13 -13.59
C GLY A 107 15.40 20.27 -13.89
N GLN A 108 15.63 19.18 -13.16
CA GLN A 108 16.71 18.24 -13.47
C GLN A 108 16.41 17.43 -14.75
N GLY A 109 17.40 17.34 -15.63
CA GLY A 109 17.31 16.62 -16.90
C GLY A 109 17.71 15.14 -16.81
N ALA A 110 17.62 14.43 -17.94
CA ALA A 110 17.90 13.01 -18.02
C ALA A 110 19.32 12.63 -17.55
N GLU A 111 20.32 13.46 -17.84
CA GLU A 111 21.69 13.22 -17.38
C GLU A 111 21.82 13.26 -15.87
N ASP A 112 21.14 14.24 -15.22
CA ASP A 112 21.14 14.38 -13.76
C ASP A 112 20.40 13.24 -13.08
N LEU A 113 19.41 12.65 -13.75
CA LEU A 113 18.55 11.59 -13.26
C LEU A 113 19.03 10.18 -13.61
N ALA A 114 20.13 10.01 -14.33
CA ALA A 114 20.57 8.70 -14.84
C ALA A 114 20.63 7.62 -13.75
N ASN A 115 21.18 7.94 -12.58
CA ASN A 115 21.25 7.01 -11.45
C ASN A 115 19.89 6.72 -10.84
N ASP A 116 19.00 7.71 -10.79
CA ASP A 116 17.65 7.56 -10.28
C ASP A 116 16.81 6.69 -11.23
N LEU A 117 16.95 6.88 -12.54
CA LEU A 117 16.24 6.08 -13.55
C LEU A 117 16.71 4.61 -13.51
N GLU A 118 18.01 4.34 -13.37
CA GLU A 118 18.53 2.98 -13.19
C GLU A 118 18.03 2.35 -11.88
N THR A 119 17.93 3.12 -10.80
CA THR A 119 17.34 2.65 -9.56
C THR A 119 15.88 2.23 -9.76
N GLY A 120 15.08 3.03 -10.47
CA GLY A 120 13.71 2.71 -10.83
C GLY A 120 13.61 1.45 -11.69
N ALA A 121 14.47 1.34 -12.70
CA ALA A 121 14.55 0.15 -13.56
C ALA A 121 14.84 -1.12 -12.75
N ARG A 122 15.73 -1.06 -11.77
CA ARG A 122 16.03 -2.19 -10.88
C ARG A 122 14.84 -2.56 -10.01
N ILE A 123 14.17 -1.59 -9.40
CA ILE A 123 12.95 -1.83 -8.58
C ILE A 123 11.87 -2.52 -9.42
N LEU A 124 11.58 -2.01 -10.62
CA LEU A 124 10.57 -2.60 -11.51
C LEU A 124 11.01 -3.98 -12.04
N GLY A 125 12.29 -4.17 -12.32
CA GLY A 125 12.84 -5.47 -12.71
C GLY A 125 12.72 -6.54 -11.63
N GLU A 126 12.95 -6.18 -10.37
CA GLU A 126 12.73 -7.08 -9.23
C GLU A 126 11.25 -7.42 -9.07
N ALA A 127 10.35 -6.44 -9.23
CA ALA A 127 8.91 -6.68 -9.21
C ALA A 127 8.45 -7.60 -10.34
N ALA A 128 9.02 -7.46 -11.55
CA ALA A 128 8.71 -8.31 -12.69
C ALA A 128 9.05 -9.80 -12.46
N GLN A 129 9.95 -10.10 -11.52
CA GLN A 129 10.27 -11.49 -11.15
C GLN A 129 9.20 -12.14 -10.26
N GLN A 130 8.31 -11.34 -9.67
CA GLN A 130 7.28 -11.77 -8.75
C GLN A 130 5.91 -11.96 -9.40
N VAL A 131 5.77 -11.58 -10.65
CA VAL A 131 4.51 -11.62 -11.40
C VAL A 131 4.71 -12.30 -12.77
N ASP A 132 3.62 -12.74 -13.36
CA ASP A 132 3.60 -13.43 -14.65
C ASP A 132 2.70 -12.71 -15.67
N GLY A 133 2.75 -13.18 -16.92
CA GLY A 133 1.86 -12.75 -17.98
C GLY A 133 1.98 -11.27 -18.36
N THR A 134 0.84 -10.63 -18.53
CA THR A 134 0.74 -9.23 -18.99
C THR A 134 1.38 -8.25 -18.02
N ASP A 135 1.25 -8.48 -16.73
CA ASP A 135 1.81 -7.60 -15.69
C ASP A 135 3.34 -7.62 -15.73
N ARG A 136 3.92 -8.81 -15.92
CA ARG A 136 5.37 -8.94 -16.10
C ARG A 136 5.86 -8.17 -17.33
N GLN A 137 5.17 -8.33 -18.46
CA GLN A 137 5.53 -7.63 -19.69
C GLN A 137 5.46 -6.12 -19.52
N LEU A 138 4.39 -5.61 -18.90
CA LEU A 138 4.24 -4.19 -18.61
C LEU A 138 5.42 -3.63 -17.79
N LEU A 139 5.84 -4.36 -16.76
CA LEU A 139 6.96 -3.96 -15.93
C LEU A 139 8.29 -3.97 -16.70
N LEU A 140 8.52 -4.96 -17.56
CA LEU A 140 9.72 -5.03 -18.41
C LEU A 140 9.76 -3.91 -19.44
N ASP A 141 8.64 -3.58 -20.04
CA ASP A 141 8.54 -2.45 -20.99
C ASP A 141 8.85 -1.11 -20.28
N ALA A 142 8.40 -0.97 -19.03
CA ALA A 142 8.74 0.20 -18.22
C ALA A 142 10.23 0.25 -17.86
N VAL A 143 10.86 -0.89 -17.55
CA VAL A 143 12.32 -0.98 -17.33
C VAL A 143 13.09 -0.50 -18.56
N ASP A 144 12.72 -0.97 -19.75
CA ASP A 144 13.36 -0.58 -21.00
C ASP A 144 13.20 0.92 -21.28
N SER A 145 12.01 1.46 -20.97
CA SER A 145 11.72 2.90 -21.11
C SER A 145 12.56 3.77 -20.17
N LEU A 146 12.86 3.31 -18.97
CA LEU A 146 13.70 4.04 -18.02
C LEU A 146 15.18 4.00 -18.40
N ARG A 147 15.60 3.00 -19.19
CA ARG A 147 16.98 2.83 -19.65
C ARG A 147 17.25 3.41 -21.04
N SER A 148 16.21 3.79 -21.74
CA SER A 148 16.33 4.44 -23.05
C SER A 148 16.59 5.94 -22.91
#